data_4fe6ced927822054e0cf13e070fd078b
#
_entry.id   4fe6ced927822054e0cf13e070fd078b
#
_cell.length_a   1.000
_cell.length_b   1.000
_cell.length_c   1.000
_cell.angle_alpha   90.00
_cell.angle_beta   90.00
_cell.angle_gamma   90.00
#
_symmetry.space_group_name_H-M   'P 1'
#
loop_
_entity.id
_entity.type
_entity.pdbx_description
1 polymer ?
#
loop_
_entity_poly.entity_id
_entity_poly.type
_entity_poly.pdbx_seq_one_letter_code
_entity_poly.pdbx_strand_id
1 'polypeptide(L)'
;MIYYNFDKYDIREDAKVELDKIVKVMNENPDVKIELGSHTDCRGSSSYNLRLSKKRAKSAAKYISSKITNPNRITSKGYGESKLINGCNCTAKCSADDHQQNRRTEFIIVQ
;
A
#
# COMPACT_ATOMS: atom_id res chain seq x y z
N MET A 1 4.09 6.83 -2.17
CA MET A 1 2.86 6.41 -1.46
C MET A 1 1.72 6.30 -2.46
N ILE A 2 0.97 5.23 -2.45
CA ILE A 2 -0.20 5.06 -3.31
C ILE A 2 -1.47 4.88 -2.49
N TYR A 3 -2.64 5.16 -3.10
CA TYR A 3 -3.92 5.16 -2.43
C TYR A 3 -4.91 4.22 -3.12
N TYR A 4 -5.95 3.82 -2.40
CA TYR A 4 -6.97 2.89 -2.85
C TYR A 4 -8.36 3.46 -2.65
N ASN A 5 -9.29 3.03 -3.50
CA ASN A 5 -10.70 3.34 -3.31
C ASN A 5 -11.25 2.58 -2.08
N PHE A 6 -12.33 3.08 -1.50
CA PHE A 6 -12.94 2.46 -0.34
C PHE A 6 -13.31 1.00 -0.66
N ASP A 7 -12.96 0.10 0.25
CA ASP A 7 -13.26 -1.34 0.16
C ASP A 7 -12.70 -2.03 -1.08
N LYS A 8 -11.69 -1.43 -1.73
CA LYS A 8 -11.05 -1.98 -2.93
C LYS A 8 -9.57 -2.21 -2.72
N TYR A 9 -9.03 -3.17 -3.46
CA TYR A 9 -7.58 -3.42 -3.49
C TYR A 9 -7.01 -3.34 -4.90
N ASP A 10 -7.84 -3.04 -5.89
CA ASP A 10 -7.38 -2.86 -7.27
C ASP A 10 -6.46 -1.65 -7.37
N ILE A 11 -5.46 -1.74 -8.23
CA ILE A 11 -4.52 -0.65 -8.45
C ILE A 11 -5.20 0.45 -9.28
N ARG A 12 -5.32 1.63 -8.69
CA ARG A 12 -5.89 2.81 -9.37
C ARG A 12 -4.96 3.29 -10.47
N GLU A 13 -5.50 3.99 -11.48
CA GLU A 13 -4.68 4.52 -12.57
C GLU A 13 -3.62 5.50 -12.07
N ASP A 14 -3.94 6.35 -11.10
CA ASP A 14 -2.96 7.26 -10.50
C ASP A 14 -1.86 6.50 -9.74
N ALA A 15 -2.20 5.36 -9.14
CA ALA A 15 -1.24 4.51 -8.45
C ALA A 15 -0.24 3.87 -9.42
N LYS A 16 -0.67 3.50 -10.62
CA LYS A 16 0.23 2.91 -11.63
C LYS A 16 1.39 3.83 -11.98
N VAL A 17 1.15 5.12 -12.05
CA VAL A 17 2.22 6.12 -12.31
C VAL A 17 3.28 6.05 -11.20
N GLU A 18 2.86 6.00 -9.94
CA GLU A 18 3.79 5.92 -8.81
C GLU A 18 4.51 4.58 -8.74
N LEU A 19 3.80 3.48 -9.01
CA LEU A 19 4.40 2.14 -9.05
C LEU A 19 5.43 2.02 -10.17
N ASP A 20 5.19 2.63 -11.31
CA ASP A 20 6.14 2.62 -12.43
C ASP A 20 7.43 3.35 -12.09
N LYS A 21 7.38 4.40 -11.25
CA LYS A 21 8.58 5.07 -10.73
C LYS A 21 9.40 4.11 -9.86
N ILE A 22 8.75 3.31 -9.02
CA ILE A 22 9.42 2.31 -8.19
C ILE A 22 10.06 1.22 -9.06
N VAL A 23 9.34 0.75 -10.09
CA VAL A 23 9.86 -0.21 -11.06
C VAL A 23 11.14 0.32 -11.69
N LYS A 24 11.15 1.58 -12.13
CA LYS A 24 12.32 2.21 -12.73
C LYS A 24 13.50 2.24 -11.77
N VAL A 25 13.27 2.69 -10.54
CA VAL A 25 14.32 2.75 -9.51
C VAL A 25 14.91 1.36 -9.25
N MET A 26 14.07 0.35 -9.13
CA MET A 26 14.53 -1.02 -8.85
C MET A 26 15.29 -1.64 -10.03
N ASN A 27 14.89 -1.34 -11.27
CA ASN A 27 15.61 -1.84 -12.44
C ASN A 27 16.96 -1.13 -12.64
N GLU A 28 17.05 0.13 -12.25
CA GLU A 28 18.32 0.88 -12.29
C GLU A 28 19.25 0.53 -11.13
N ASN A 29 18.73 -0.04 -10.05
CA ASN A 29 19.48 -0.36 -8.84
C ASN A 29 19.20 -1.81 -8.42
N PRO A 30 19.84 -2.80 -9.06
CA PRO A 30 19.48 -4.22 -8.89
C PRO A 30 19.67 -4.78 -7.48
N ASP A 31 20.39 -4.08 -6.61
CA ASP A 31 20.60 -4.51 -5.21
C ASP A 31 19.57 -3.94 -4.24
N VAL A 32 18.74 -3.01 -4.68
CA VAL A 32 17.73 -2.39 -3.81
C VAL A 32 16.61 -3.37 -3.50
N LYS A 33 16.28 -3.47 -2.21
CA LYS A 33 15.15 -4.24 -1.72
C LYS A 33 14.11 -3.28 -1.17
N ILE A 34 12.83 -3.56 -1.43
CA ILE A 34 11.73 -2.71 -0.99
C ILE A 34 10.69 -3.55 -0.27
N GLU A 35 10.25 -3.06 0.89
CA GLU A 35 9.12 -3.59 1.63
C GLU A 35 7.91 -2.68 1.41
N LEU A 36 6.78 -3.28 1.03
CA LEU A 36 5.52 -2.58 0.89
C LEU A 36 4.69 -2.76 2.15
N GLY A 37 4.26 -1.66 2.74
CA GLY A 37 3.35 -1.67 3.88
C GLY A 37 2.01 -1.08 3.47
N SER A 38 0.93 -1.86 3.55
CA SER A 38 -0.40 -1.42 3.16
C SER A 38 -1.31 -1.24 4.35
N HIS A 39 -2.22 -0.28 4.23
CA HIS A 39 -3.08 0.19 5.31
C HIS A 39 -4.51 0.40 4.85
N THR A 40 -5.43 0.42 5.81
CA THR A 40 -6.83 0.75 5.59
C THR A 40 -7.22 1.95 6.45
N ASP A 41 -8.38 2.53 6.17
CA ASP A 41 -9.03 3.41 7.16
C ASP A 41 -9.66 2.56 8.27
N CYS A 42 -10.26 3.21 9.26
CA CYS A 42 -10.78 2.53 10.45
C CYS A 42 -12.18 1.94 10.27
N ARG A 43 -12.81 2.13 9.11
CA ARG A 43 -14.19 1.67 8.87
C ARG A 43 -14.23 0.17 8.62
N GLY A 44 -15.18 -0.51 9.25
CA GLY A 44 -15.32 -1.95 9.20
C GLY A 44 -14.61 -2.65 10.36
N SER A 45 -14.60 -3.98 10.36
CA SER A 45 -13.93 -4.75 11.42
C SER A 45 -12.42 -4.76 11.23
N SER A 46 -11.68 -4.85 12.33
CA SER A 46 -10.21 -4.88 12.28
C SER A 46 -9.69 -6.13 11.56
N SER A 47 -10.35 -7.27 11.70
CA SER A 47 -9.94 -8.49 10.99
C SER A 47 -10.17 -8.37 9.48
N TYR A 48 -11.28 -7.78 9.06
CA TYR A 48 -11.54 -7.49 7.65
C TYR A 48 -10.50 -6.53 7.09
N ASN A 49 -10.20 -5.44 7.81
CA ASN A 49 -9.24 -4.44 7.40
C ASN A 49 -7.82 -5.02 7.29
N LEU A 50 -7.47 -5.93 8.19
CA LEU A 50 -6.18 -6.61 8.10
C LEU A 50 -6.09 -7.44 6.80
N ARG A 51 -7.14 -8.20 6.47
CA ARG A 51 -7.18 -8.96 5.22
C ARG A 51 -7.15 -8.06 3.99
N LEU A 52 -7.89 -6.95 4.01
CA LEU A 52 -7.91 -5.99 2.90
C LEU A 52 -6.53 -5.37 2.68
N SER A 53 -5.83 -4.99 3.75
CA SER A 53 -4.49 -4.43 3.64
C SER A 53 -3.48 -5.43 3.07
N LYS A 54 -3.60 -6.71 3.44
CA LYS A 54 -2.76 -7.77 2.86
C LYS A 54 -3.02 -7.91 1.36
N LYS A 55 -4.28 -7.85 0.93
CA LYS A 55 -4.63 -7.88 -0.50
C LYS A 55 -4.08 -6.68 -1.25
N ARG A 56 -4.13 -5.49 -0.65
CA ARG A 56 -3.58 -4.27 -1.23
C ARG A 56 -2.07 -4.37 -1.40
N ALA A 57 -1.37 -4.83 -0.36
CA ALA A 57 0.09 -5.03 -0.42
C ALA A 57 0.46 -6.04 -1.50
N LYS A 58 -0.29 -7.14 -1.57
CA LYS A 58 -0.06 -8.19 -2.56
C LYS A 58 -0.32 -7.70 -3.99
N SER A 59 -1.36 -6.89 -4.22
CA SER A 59 -1.65 -6.31 -5.53
C SER A 59 -0.51 -5.41 -6.00
N ALA A 60 -0.03 -4.54 -5.12
CA ALA A 60 1.09 -3.64 -5.44
C ALA A 60 2.38 -4.42 -5.69
N ALA A 61 2.67 -5.40 -4.84
CA ALA A 61 3.86 -6.25 -4.99
C ALA A 61 3.83 -7.02 -6.31
N LYS A 62 2.68 -7.57 -6.67
CA LYS A 62 2.51 -8.30 -7.92
C LYS A 62 2.74 -7.39 -9.14
N TYR A 63 2.20 -6.18 -9.10
CA TYR A 63 2.41 -5.21 -10.18
C TYR A 63 3.90 -4.93 -10.39
N ILE A 64 4.63 -4.66 -9.30
CA ILE A 64 6.05 -4.35 -9.38
C ILE A 64 6.86 -5.59 -9.77
N SER A 65 6.62 -6.73 -9.14
CA SER A 65 7.41 -7.95 -9.36
C SER A 65 7.34 -8.46 -10.79
N SER A 66 6.21 -8.22 -11.48
CA SER A 66 6.05 -8.60 -12.88
C SER A 66 6.88 -7.75 -13.85
N LYS A 67 7.44 -6.63 -13.38
CA LYS A 67 8.11 -5.62 -14.21
C LYS A 67 9.57 -5.38 -13.83
N ILE A 68 10.08 -6.05 -12.80
CA ILE A 68 11.47 -5.88 -12.35
C ILE A 68 12.27 -7.16 -12.56
N THR A 69 13.59 -7.01 -12.65
CA THR A 69 14.50 -8.14 -12.58
C THR A 69 14.61 -8.61 -11.13
N ASN A 70 14.70 -9.92 -10.92
CA ASN A 70 14.85 -10.54 -9.61
C ASN A 70 13.74 -10.11 -8.63
N PRO A 71 12.50 -10.60 -8.82
CA PRO A 71 11.35 -10.16 -8.03
C PRO A 71 11.40 -10.51 -6.54
N ASN A 72 12.35 -11.33 -6.09
CA ASN A 72 12.54 -11.65 -4.67
C ASN A 72 12.93 -10.42 -3.83
N ARG A 73 13.25 -9.31 -4.46
CA ARG A 73 13.60 -8.06 -3.77
C ARG A 73 12.39 -7.28 -3.25
N ILE A 74 11.17 -7.71 -3.59
CA ILE A 74 9.94 -7.11 -3.10
C ILE A 74 9.34 -8.00 -2.03
N THR A 75 9.06 -7.41 -0.87
CA THR A 75 8.27 -8.03 0.19
C THR A 75 7.06 -7.16 0.51
N SER A 76 6.01 -7.75 1.06
CA SER A 76 4.78 -7.02 1.33
C SER A 76 4.21 -7.39 2.70
N LYS A 77 3.57 -6.41 3.35
CA LYS A 77 2.96 -6.58 4.65
C LYS A 77 1.69 -5.75 4.77
N GLY A 78 0.65 -6.30 5.38
CA GLY A 78 -0.59 -5.60 5.66
C GLY A 78 -0.70 -5.26 7.13
N TYR A 79 -1.04 -4.02 7.44
CA TYR A 79 -1.16 -3.51 8.81
C TYR A 79 -2.61 -3.24 9.22
N GLY A 80 -3.58 -3.37 8.31
CA GLY A 80 -4.96 -3.02 8.59
C GLY A 80 -5.10 -1.55 8.99
N GLU A 81 -5.85 -1.29 10.04
CA GLU A 81 -6.08 0.05 10.57
C GLU A 81 -5.14 0.44 11.71
N SER A 82 -4.12 -0.38 12.00
CA SER A 82 -3.27 -0.19 13.18
C SER A 82 -2.34 1.02 13.11
N LYS A 83 -2.13 1.60 11.92
CA LYS A 83 -1.20 2.71 11.69
C LYS A 83 -1.85 3.85 10.92
N LEU A 84 -2.86 4.46 11.51
CA LEU A 84 -3.51 5.63 10.93
C LEU A 84 -2.55 6.82 10.95
N ILE A 85 -2.54 7.60 9.86
CA ILE A 85 -1.65 8.77 9.73
C ILE A 85 -2.30 10.07 10.21
N ASN A 86 -3.57 10.00 10.60
CA ASN A 86 -4.30 11.14 11.14
C ASN A 86 -5.15 10.67 12.32
N GLY A 87 -5.89 11.57 12.95
CA GLY A 87 -6.73 11.25 14.11
C GLY A 87 -8.03 10.51 13.81
N CYS A 88 -8.18 9.97 12.60
CA CYS A 88 -9.46 9.39 12.14
C CYS A 88 -9.58 7.91 12.51
N ASN A 89 -9.76 7.64 13.78
CA ASN A 89 -9.86 6.31 14.36
C ASN A 89 -11.31 5.81 14.55
N CYS A 90 -12.27 6.44 13.87
CA CYS A 90 -13.70 6.16 13.93
C CYS A 90 -14.37 6.57 15.26
N THR A 91 -13.65 7.12 16.22
CA THR A 91 -14.24 7.81 17.37
C THR A 91 -14.36 9.30 17.09
N ALA A 92 -13.64 9.82 16.10
CA ALA A 92 -13.71 11.19 15.62
C ALA A 92 -14.56 11.27 14.34
N LYS A 93 -15.16 12.42 14.10
CA LYS A 93 -15.91 12.67 12.87
C LYS A 93 -14.94 13.12 11.78
N CYS A 94 -14.77 12.32 10.74
CA CYS A 94 -13.83 12.58 9.68
C CYS A 94 -14.51 12.62 8.32
N SER A 95 -13.92 13.38 7.40
CA SER A 95 -14.37 13.46 6.02
C SER A 95 -13.95 12.22 5.21
N ALA A 96 -14.53 12.06 4.03
CA ALA A 96 -14.11 11.02 3.10
C ALA A 96 -12.64 11.16 2.71
N ASP A 97 -12.14 12.39 2.57
CA ASP A 97 -10.73 12.65 2.24
C ASP A 97 -9.81 12.23 3.38
N ASP A 98 -10.20 12.44 4.63
CA ASP A 98 -9.42 12.01 5.80
C ASP A 98 -9.27 10.49 5.82
N HIS A 99 -10.34 9.76 5.54
CA HIS A 99 -10.29 8.31 5.43
C HIS A 99 -9.45 7.85 4.24
N GLN A 100 -9.53 8.58 3.11
CA GLN A 100 -8.73 8.28 1.92
C GLN A 100 -7.23 8.31 2.22
N GLN A 101 -6.77 9.21 3.08
CA GLN A 101 -5.36 9.30 3.45
C GLN A 101 -4.84 8.05 4.14
N ASN A 102 -5.70 7.29 4.80
CA ASN A 102 -5.33 6.05 5.48
C ASN A 102 -5.36 4.83 4.55
N ARG A 103 -6.07 4.89 3.42
CA ARG A 103 -6.12 3.79 2.44
C ARG A 103 -4.92 3.88 1.51
N ARG A 104 -3.76 3.44 2.00
CA ARG A 104 -2.49 3.66 1.32
C ARG A 104 -1.56 2.47 1.36
N THR A 105 -0.60 2.44 0.44
CA THR A 105 0.58 1.59 0.51
C THR A 105 1.83 2.48 0.56
N GLU A 106 2.68 2.22 1.52
CA GLU A 106 3.96 2.91 1.70
C GLU A 106 5.09 2.01 1.22
N PHE A 107 6.18 2.64 0.75
CA PHE A 107 7.35 1.94 0.25
C PHE A 107 8.54 2.24 1.16
N ILE A 108 9.20 1.18 1.63
CA ILE A 108 10.34 1.30 2.52
C ILE A 108 11.53 0.61 1.86
N ILE A 109 12.64 1.33 1.68
CA ILE A 109 13.87 0.74 1.18
C ILE A 109 14.53 -0.01 2.33
N VAL A 110 14.81 -1.28 2.12
CA VAL A 110 15.45 -2.16 3.09
C VAL A 110 16.87 -2.45 2.61
N GLN A 111 17.82 -2.24 3.49
CA GLN A 111 19.24 -2.50 3.18
C GLN A 111 19.74 -3.74 3.90
#